data_7988ab53bc25fa16f56292fd43165902
#
_entry.id   7988ab53bc25fa16f56292fd43165902
#
_cell.length_a   1.000
_cell.length_b   1.000
_cell.length_c   1.000
_cell.angle_alpha   90.00
_cell.angle_beta   90.00
_cell.angle_gamma   90.00
#
_symmetry.space_group_name_H-M   'P 1'
#
loop_
_entity.id
_entity.type
_entity.pdbx_description
1 polymer ?
#
loop_
_entity_poly.entity_id
_entity_poly.type
_entity_poly.pdbx_seq_one_letter_code
_entity_poly.pdbx_strand_id
1 'polypeptide(L)'
;VADDSKSDKRAVIGSYVAVGDSFTEGVGDRGPDGAFVGWADRFAVLLADRRPEGDFTYTNLAVRGKLLDQIVADQVPQAVGLAPDLVSFCAGGNDILRPGTDPDEVAERFERAVAALTATAGTVMVTTGFDTRRMPVLKHLRGKIATYNGHVRAVADRYGCPVLDLWSLRSIQDRRAWDTDRLHLSPEGHTRVALRAGQVLGLPVPADPEQPWPVLPPRGTLDIRRDDVQWAREYLVPWIGRRLRGESSGDHVTAKGTLSADDIRTRIAAVA
;
A
#
# COMPACT_ATOMS: atom_id res chain seq x y z
N VAL A 1 -40.80 -19.23 -9.42
CA VAL A 1 -39.83 -19.70 -8.45
C VAL A 1 -38.49 -19.48 -9.12
N ALA A 2 -37.82 -18.31 -8.80
CA ALA A 2 -36.47 -18.02 -9.26
C ALA A 2 -35.49 -18.88 -8.45
N ASP A 3 -34.65 -19.58 -9.16
CA ASP A 3 -33.59 -20.43 -8.62
C ASP A 3 -32.51 -19.52 -7.98
N ASP A 4 -32.53 -19.41 -6.66
CA ASP A 4 -31.65 -18.59 -5.83
C ASP A 4 -30.34 -19.33 -5.47
N SER A 5 -29.94 -20.31 -6.30
CA SER A 5 -28.74 -21.14 -6.11
C SER A 5 -27.51 -20.65 -6.89
N LYS A 6 -27.38 -19.35 -7.18
CA LYS A 6 -26.06 -18.79 -7.47
C LYS A 6 -25.30 -18.57 -6.16
N SER A 7 -24.97 -19.70 -5.50
CA SER A 7 -23.98 -19.76 -4.43
C SER A 7 -22.75 -18.96 -4.86
N ASP A 8 -22.44 -17.94 -4.06
CA ASP A 8 -21.28 -17.03 -4.16
C ASP A 8 -19.97 -17.84 -4.13
N LYS A 9 -19.62 -18.46 -5.25
CA LYS A 9 -18.33 -19.14 -5.46
C LYS A 9 -17.23 -18.08 -5.69
N ARG A 10 -17.10 -17.12 -4.79
CA ARG A 10 -15.86 -16.38 -4.71
C ARG A 10 -14.79 -17.35 -4.27
N ALA A 11 -13.78 -17.53 -5.11
CA ALA A 11 -12.66 -18.41 -4.80
C ALA A 11 -12.11 -18.03 -3.42
N VAL A 12 -12.09 -18.98 -2.50
CA VAL A 12 -11.59 -18.75 -1.14
C VAL A 12 -10.08 -18.58 -1.27
N ILE A 13 -9.60 -17.36 -1.02
CA ILE A 13 -8.18 -17.01 -1.10
C ILE A 13 -7.42 -17.75 0.01
N GLY A 14 -6.54 -18.68 -0.37
CA GLY A 14 -5.72 -19.49 0.53
C GLY A 14 -4.29 -19.00 0.65
N SER A 15 -3.85 -18.19 -0.33
CA SER A 15 -2.50 -17.65 -0.36
C SER A 15 -2.49 -16.22 -0.85
N TYR A 16 -1.70 -15.36 -0.16
CA TYR A 16 -1.57 -13.95 -0.49
C TYR A 16 -0.11 -13.53 -0.48
N VAL A 17 0.33 -12.85 -1.54
CA VAL A 17 1.65 -12.24 -1.64
C VAL A 17 1.52 -10.74 -1.82
N ALA A 18 2.20 -9.97 -0.97
CA ALA A 18 2.27 -8.51 -1.07
C ALA A 18 3.60 -8.08 -1.71
N VAL A 19 3.51 -7.33 -2.80
CA VAL A 19 4.63 -6.83 -3.59
C VAL A 19 4.60 -5.31 -3.59
N GLY A 20 5.74 -4.67 -3.28
CA GLY A 20 5.81 -3.21 -3.24
C GLY A 20 7.02 -2.63 -2.53
N ASP A 21 6.84 -1.41 -2.06
CA ASP A 21 7.85 -0.62 -1.36
C ASP A 21 7.49 -0.35 0.12
N SER A 22 7.95 0.77 0.68
CA SER A 22 7.68 1.17 2.07
C SER A 22 6.21 1.20 2.44
N PHE A 23 5.33 1.54 1.48
CA PHE A 23 3.90 1.65 1.71
C PHE A 23 3.28 0.26 2.00
N THR A 24 3.75 -0.77 1.30
CA THR A 24 3.32 -2.17 1.48
C THR A 24 4.09 -2.86 2.60
N GLU A 25 5.36 -2.51 2.83
CA GLU A 25 6.12 -2.97 4.00
C GLU A 25 5.47 -2.52 5.32
N GLY A 26 4.78 -1.36 5.33
CA GLY A 26 4.06 -0.85 6.49
C GLY A 26 4.85 0.18 7.30
N VAL A 27 5.78 0.90 6.65
CA VAL A 27 6.51 2.00 7.33
C VAL A 27 5.53 3.03 7.86
N GLY A 28 5.74 3.47 9.11
CA GLY A 28 4.85 4.37 9.86
C GLY A 28 4.04 3.67 10.94
N ASP A 29 4.01 2.33 10.94
CA ASP A 29 3.32 1.52 11.96
C ASP A 29 4.28 0.47 12.54
N ARG A 30 4.87 0.76 13.70
CA ARG A 30 5.82 -0.13 14.37
C ARG A 30 5.15 -0.92 15.48
N GLY A 31 5.29 -2.22 15.41
CA GLY A 31 5.01 -3.12 16.54
C GLY A 31 6.02 -2.95 17.68
N PRO A 32 5.74 -3.56 18.85
CA PRO A 32 6.61 -3.49 20.03
C PRO A 32 7.99 -4.12 19.80
N ASP A 33 8.08 -5.09 18.91
CA ASP A 33 9.31 -5.75 18.48
C ASP A 33 10.14 -4.90 17.47
N GLY A 34 9.64 -3.70 17.14
CA GLY A 34 10.23 -2.81 16.14
C GLY A 34 9.93 -3.18 14.68
N ALA A 35 9.27 -4.32 14.43
CA ALA A 35 8.82 -4.68 13.09
C ALA A 35 7.63 -3.81 12.65
N PHE A 36 7.50 -3.58 11.35
CA PHE A 36 6.36 -2.83 10.82
C PHE A 36 5.14 -3.73 10.64
N VAL A 37 3.93 -3.17 10.86
CA VAL A 37 2.65 -3.82 10.63
C VAL A 37 1.80 -2.93 9.73
N GLY A 38 1.89 -3.16 8.41
CA GLY A 38 1.22 -2.30 7.43
C GLY A 38 -0.19 -2.75 7.05
N TRP A 39 -0.73 -2.06 6.05
CA TRP A 39 -2.05 -2.36 5.50
C TRP A 39 -2.13 -3.78 4.90
N ALA A 40 -1.05 -4.24 4.26
CA ALA A 40 -1.00 -5.56 3.65
C ALA A 40 -1.07 -6.68 4.70
N ASP A 41 -0.39 -6.48 5.85
CA ASP A 41 -0.41 -7.41 6.97
C ASP A 41 -1.82 -7.45 7.61
N ARG A 42 -2.43 -6.28 7.85
CA ARG A 42 -3.81 -6.17 8.37
C ARG A 42 -4.82 -6.79 7.41
N PHE A 43 -4.62 -6.61 6.11
CA PHE A 43 -5.46 -7.22 5.08
C PHE A 43 -5.28 -8.74 5.03
N ALA A 44 -4.07 -9.27 5.25
CA ALA A 44 -3.82 -10.70 5.38
C ALA A 44 -4.62 -11.32 6.54
N VAL A 45 -4.76 -10.61 7.68
CA VAL A 45 -5.62 -11.05 8.77
C VAL A 45 -7.09 -11.12 8.35
N LEU A 46 -7.60 -10.10 7.63
CA LEU A 46 -8.98 -10.14 7.12
C LEU A 46 -9.24 -11.32 6.18
N LEU A 47 -8.24 -11.73 5.40
CA LEU A 47 -8.33 -12.91 4.55
C LEU A 47 -8.28 -14.21 5.36
N ALA A 48 -7.37 -14.31 6.32
CA ALA A 48 -7.22 -15.48 7.19
C ALA A 48 -8.49 -15.73 8.04
N ASP A 49 -9.15 -14.68 8.52
CA ASP A 49 -10.40 -14.78 9.29
C ASP A 49 -11.56 -15.39 8.49
N ARG A 50 -11.42 -15.50 7.18
CA ARG A 50 -12.36 -16.18 6.28
C ARG A 50 -12.06 -17.66 6.08
N ARG A 51 -10.99 -18.15 6.67
CA ARG A 51 -10.55 -19.55 6.60
C ARG A 51 -10.22 -20.08 8.01
N PRO A 52 -11.18 -20.15 8.93
CA PRO A 52 -10.92 -20.57 10.31
C PRO A 52 -10.41 -22.01 10.42
N GLU A 53 -10.71 -22.88 9.44
CA GLU A 53 -10.32 -24.28 9.43
C GLU A 53 -9.34 -24.64 8.30
N GLY A 54 -8.79 -23.65 7.60
CA GLY A 54 -7.91 -23.89 6.44
C GLY A 54 -6.55 -23.22 6.58
N ASP A 55 -5.54 -23.83 5.96
CA ASP A 55 -4.22 -23.22 5.84
C ASP A 55 -4.33 -21.93 5.03
N PHE A 56 -3.80 -20.84 5.60
CA PHE A 56 -3.63 -19.56 4.93
C PHE A 56 -2.17 -19.17 4.98
N THR A 57 -1.61 -18.89 3.81
CA THR A 57 -0.22 -18.44 3.65
C THR A 57 -0.16 -16.98 3.25
N TYR A 58 0.65 -16.22 3.95
CA TYR A 58 0.91 -14.82 3.62
C TYR A 58 2.42 -14.56 3.53
N THR A 59 2.84 -13.92 2.43
CA THR A 59 4.23 -13.51 2.24
C THR A 59 4.29 -12.05 1.86
N ASN A 60 5.06 -11.25 2.60
CA ASN A 60 5.30 -9.85 2.30
C ASN A 60 6.73 -9.69 1.75
N LEU A 61 6.83 -9.41 0.46
CA LEU A 61 8.08 -9.22 -0.27
C LEU A 61 8.51 -7.75 -0.34
N ALA A 62 7.67 -6.83 0.16
CA ALA A 62 7.90 -5.41 0.05
C ALA A 62 9.12 -4.95 0.85
N VAL A 63 9.90 -4.05 0.25
CA VAL A 63 11.07 -3.43 0.87
C VAL A 63 11.05 -1.92 0.60
N ARG A 64 11.18 -1.13 1.66
CA ARG A 64 11.18 0.34 1.61
C ARG A 64 12.21 0.89 0.64
N GLY A 65 11.85 2.02 -0.01
CA GLY A 65 12.75 2.76 -0.87
C GLY A 65 13.05 2.14 -2.22
N LYS A 66 12.57 0.93 -2.50
CA LYS A 66 12.74 0.27 -3.81
C LYS A 66 12.03 1.04 -4.91
N LEU A 67 12.66 1.11 -6.06
CA LEU A 67 12.09 1.59 -7.31
C LEU A 67 11.41 0.44 -8.05
N LEU A 68 10.58 0.77 -9.02
CA LEU A 68 9.85 -0.21 -9.80
C LEU A 68 10.76 -1.26 -10.45
N ASP A 69 11.89 -0.85 -11.05
CA ASP A 69 12.82 -1.80 -11.67
C ASP A 69 13.43 -2.79 -10.66
N GLN A 70 13.70 -2.33 -9.44
CA GLN A 70 14.20 -3.19 -8.37
C GLN A 70 13.11 -4.15 -7.87
N ILE A 71 11.86 -3.69 -7.77
CA ILE A 71 10.72 -4.53 -7.42
C ILE A 71 10.50 -5.60 -8.50
N VAL A 72 10.57 -5.21 -9.77
CA VAL A 72 10.44 -6.13 -10.91
C VAL A 72 11.56 -7.17 -10.93
N ALA A 73 12.78 -6.78 -10.62
CA ALA A 73 13.92 -7.70 -10.62
C ALA A 73 13.92 -8.66 -9.42
N ASP A 74 13.57 -8.16 -8.25
CA ASP A 74 13.74 -8.89 -6.99
C ASP A 74 12.46 -9.61 -6.53
N GLN A 75 11.29 -8.93 -6.57
CA GLN A 75 10.05 -9.38 -5.93
C GLN A 75 9.11 -10.10 -6.90
N VAL A 76 8.97 -9.60 -8.13
CA VAL A 76 8.05 -10.19 -9.13
C VAL A 76 8.39 -11.66 -9.43
N PRO A 77 9.67 -12.07 -9.66
CA PRO A 77 10.00 -13.47 -9.89
C PRO A 77 9.65 -14.37 -8.70
N GLN A 78 9.80 -13.87 -7.47
CA GLN A 78 9.44 -14.62 -6.27
C GLN A 78 7.92 -14.80 -6.18
N ALA A 79 7.14 -13.75 -6.43
CA ALA A 79 5.68 -13.82 -6.44
C ALA A 79 5.15 -14.76 -7.54
N VAL A 80 5.75 -14.71 -8.73
CA VAL A 80 5.46 -15.65 -9.84
C VAL A 80 5.75 -17.09 -9.43
N GLY A 81 6.90 -17.34 -8.79
CA GLY A 81 7.29 -18.69 -8.33
C GLY A 81 6.39 -19.25 -7.24
N LEU A 82 5.78 -18.39 -6.41
CA LEU A 82 4.83 -18.79 -5.38
C LEU A 82 3.44 -19.10 -5.94
N ALA A 83 3.08 -18.57 -7.12
CA ALA A 83 1.79 -18.76 -7.79
C ALA A 83 0.58 -18.63 -6.83
N PRO A 84 0.44 -17.51 -6.08
CA PRO A 84 -0.58 -17.38 -5.05
C PRO A 84 -1.98 -17.15 -5.62
N ASP A 85 -3.01 -17.35 -4.80
CA ASP A 85 -4.39 -17.00 -5.17
C ASP A 85 -4.56 -15.48 -5.33
N LEU A 86 -3.81 -14.69 -4.55
CA LEU A 86 -3.86 -13.23 -4.58
C LEU A 86 -2.46 -12.61 -4.53
N VAL A 87 -2.22 -11.63 -5.40
CA VAL A 87 -1.11 -10.69 -5.29
C VAL A 87 -1.66 -9.28 -5.10
N SER A 88 -1.11 -8.49 -4.18
CA SER A 88 -1.24 -7.04 -4.22
C SER A 88 0.03 -6.42 -4.77
N PHE A 89 -0.11 -5.53 -5.76
CA PHE A 89 1.00 -4.86 -6.42
C PHE A 89 0.88 -3.35 -6.27
N CYS A 90 1.76 -2.77 -5.43
CA CYS A 90 1.82 -1.35 -5.11
C CYS A 90 3.23 -0.84 -5.38
N ALA A 91 3.49 -0.28 -6.55
CA ALA A 91 4.82 0.11 -6.99
C ALA A 91 4.82 1.38 -7.86
N GLY A 92 6.00 1.95 -8.14
CA GLY A 92 6.17 3.12 -8.98
C GLY A 92 6.06 4.46 -8.25
N GLY A 93 5.56 4.49 -7.00
CA GLY A 93 5.46 5.72 -6.21
C GLY A 93 6.82 6.41 -6.02
N ASN A 94 7.84 5.64 -5.67
CA ASN A 94 9.21 6.16 -5.50
C ASN A 94 9.81 6.70 -6.80
N ASP A 95 9.46 6.12 -7.94
CA ASP A 95 9.86 6.59 -9.27
C ASP A 95 9.22 7.94 -9.59
N ILE A 96 7.91 8.05 -9.40
CA ILE A 96 7.14 9.28 -9.64
C ILE A 96 7.63 10.45 -8.79
N LEU A 97 8.13 10.20 -7.59
CA LEU A 97 8.71 11.22 -6.72
C LEU A 97 10.08 11.73 -7.21
N ARG A 98 10.73 11.09 -8.17
CA ARG A 98 12.03 11.54 -8.69
C ARG A 98 11.86 12.68 -9.69
N PRO A 99 12.73 13.71 -9.64
CA PRO A 99 12.80 14.71 -10.70
C PRO A 99 13.08 14.06 -12.06
N GLY A 100 12.46 14.58 -13.11
CA GLY A 100 12.71 14.10 -14.49
C GLY A 100 12.06 12.77 -14.86
N THR A 101 11.46 12.01 -13.94
CA THR A 101 10.77 10.76 -14.27
C THR A 101 9.54 11.03 -15.12
N ASP A 102 9.39 10.30 -16.22
CA ASP A 102 8.20 10.27 -17.05
C ASP A 102 7.21 9.23 -16.52
N PRO A 103 5.96 9.60 -16.17
CA PRO A 103 4.95 8.65 -15.72
C PRO A 103 4.57 7.62 -16.78
N ASP A 104 4.69 7.92 -18.06
CA ASP A 104 4.39 7.00 -19.16
C ASP A 104 5.42 5.86 -19.20
N GLU A 105 6.71 6.17 -19.09
CA GLU A 105 7.78 5.17 -19.01
C GLU A 105 7.67 4.27 -17.76
N VAL A 106 7.25 4.85 -16.61
CA VAL A 106 7.01 4.07 -15.38
C VAL A 106 5.83 3.13 -15.60
N ALA A 107 4.77 3.60 -16.27
CA ALA A 107 3.58 2.82 -16.53
C ALA A 107 3.85 1.62 -17.46
N GLU A 108 4.69 1.77 -18.48
CA GLU A 108 5.09 0.64 -19.34
C GLU A 108 5.79 -0.47 -18.56
N ARG A 109 6.65 -0.10 -17.60
CA ARG A 109 7.33 -1.07 -16.74
C ARG A 109 6.36 -1.72 -15.75
N PHE A 110 5.42 -0.93 -15.22
CA PHE A 110 4.35 -1.41 -14.35
C PHE A 110 3.47 -2.43 -15.08
N GLU A 111 3.09 -2.15 -16.33
CA GLU A 111 2.28 -3.07 -17.13
C GLU A 111 2.98 -4.40 -17.37
N ARG A 112 4.29 -4.39 -17.69
CA ARG A 112 5.06 -5.64 -17.85
C ARG A 112 5.07 -6.48 -16.57
N ALA A 113 5.17 -5.84 -15.41
CA ALA A 113 5.09 -6.53 -14.12
C ALA A 113 3.70 -7.15 -13.88
N VAL A 114 2.63 -6.40 -14.16
CA VAL A 114 1.25 -6.88 -14.04
C VAL A 114 1.00 -8.06 -14.96
N ALA A 115 1.46 -7.99 -16.23
CA ALA A 115 1.35 -9.09 -17.18
C ALA A 115 2.04 -10.37 -16.66
N ALA A 116 3.22 -10.25 -16.08
CA ALA A 116 3.95 -11.40 -15.50
C ALA A 116 3.21 -11.99 -14.29
N LEU A 117 2.70 -11.14 -13.38
CA LEU A 117 1.98 -11.58 -12.19
C LEU A 117 0.65 -12.24 -12.54
N THR A 118 -0.13 -11.68 -13.48
CA THR A 118 -1.43 -12.22 -13.89
C THR A 118 -1.33 -13.54 -14.65
N ALA A 119 -0.15 -13.88 -15.17
CA ALA A 119 0.07 -15.17 -15.83
C ALA A 119 0.08 -16.36 -14.84
N THR A 120 0.31 -16.13 -13.54
CA THR A 120 0.50 -17.21 -12.55
C THR A 120 -0.37 -17.03 -11.30
N ALA A 121 -0.70 -15.80 -10.89
CA ALA A 121 -1.55 -15.56 -9.74
C ALA A 121 -3.04 -15.70 -10.10
N GLY A 122 -3.86 -16.13 -9.14
CA GLY A 122 -5.32 -16.22 -9.31
C GLY A 122 -5.96 -14.84 -9.50
N THR A 123 -5.51 -13.85 -8.74
CA THR A 123 -5.94 -12.44 -8.82
C THR A 123 -4.76 -11.52 -8.55
N VAL A 124 -4.63 -10.44 -9.31
CA VAL A 124 -3.65 -9.36 -9.06
C VAL A 124 -4.40 -8.07 -8.74
N MET A 125 -4.36 -7.62 -7.50
CA MET A 125 -4.93 -6.34 -7.09
C MET A 125 -3.85 -5.25 -7.23
N VAL A 126 -4.09 -4.27 -8.09
CA VAL A 126 -3.18 -3.14 -8.29
C VAL A 126 -3.60 -1.92 -7.46
N THR A 127 -2.63 -1.06 -7.13
CA THR A 127 -2.87 0.08 -6.24
C THR A 127 -2.54 1.39 -6.95
N THR A 128 -3.44 2.38 -6.90
CA THR A 128 -3.16 3.75 -7.36
C THR A 128 -2.40 4.54 -6.30
N GLY A 129 -1.67 5.58 -6.74
CA GLY A 129 -1.17 6.60 -5.81
C GLY A 129 -2.31 7.43 -5.20
N PHE A 130 -2.11 7.94 -3.99
CA PHE A 130 -3.07 8.78 -3.26
C PHE A 130 -3.09 10.24 -3.75
N ASP A 131 -4.19 10.98 -3.48
CA ASP A 131 -4.32 12.41 -3.84
C ASP A 131 -3.49 13.29 -2.90
N THR A 132 -2.42 13.86 -3.43
CA THR A 132 -1.47 14.69 -2.69
C THR A 132 -1.88 16.16 -2.54
N ARG A 133 -3.10 16.55 -2.95
CA ARG A 133 -3.56 17.96 -2.97
C ARG A 133 -3.38 18.71 -1.65
N ARG A 134 -3.45 18.01 -0.51
CA ARG A 134 -3.35 18.59 0.84
C ARG A 134 -1.94 18.49 1.44
N MET A 135 -0.98 17.89 0.72
CA MET A 135 0.39 17.71 1.19
C MET A 135 1.25 18.88 0.71
N PRO A 136 1.93 19.61 1.62
CA PRO A 136 2.63 20.87 1.27
C PRO A 136 3.62 20.74 0.12
N VAL A 137 4.40 19.66 0.09
CA VAL A 137 5.45 19.41 -0.92
C VAL A 137 4.93 18.57 -2.07
N LEU A 138 4.25 17.45 -1.78
CA LEU A 138 3.84 16.48 -2.80
C LEU A 138 2.69 16.99 -3.69
N LYS A 139 1.95 18.03 -3.29
CA LYS A 139 0.91 18.66 -4.13
C LYS A 139 1.42 19.10 -5.50
N HIS A 140 2.72 19.45 -5.61
CA HIS A 140 3.34 19.86 -6.86
C HIS A 140 3.54 18.68 -7.84
N LEU A 141 3.52 17.45 -7.34
CA LEU A 141 3.58 16.22 -8.14
C LEU A 141 2.20 15.64 -8.46
N ARG A 142 1.13 16.30 -7.98
CA ARG A 142 -0.25 15.80 -8.11
C ARG A 142 -0.63 15.48 -9.56
N GLY A 143 -0.27 16.34 -10.51
CA GLY A 143 -0.55 16.09 -11.94
C GLY A 143 0.15 14.84 -12.46
N LYS A 144 1.42 14.65 -12.09
CA LYS A 144 2.22 13.48 -12.45
C LYS A 144 1.66 12.19 -11.85
N ILE A 145 1.26 12.23 -10.58
CA ILE A 145 0.60 11.10 -9.91
C ILE A 145 -0.75 10.79 -10.58
N ALA A 146 -1.53 11.81 -10.96
CA ALA A 146 -2.80 11.62 -11.65
C ALA A 146 -2.64 10.95 -13.01
N THR A 147 -1.60 11.33 -13.79
CA THR A 147 -1.26 10.69 -15.07
C THR A 147 -0.91 9.23 -14.84
N TYR A 148 0.00 8.94 -13.91
CA TYR A 148 0.37 7.57 -13.57
C TYR A 148 -0.84 6.74 -13.10
N ASN A 149 -1.73 7.28 -12.28
CA ASN A 149 -2.96 6.62 -11.85
C ASN A 149 -3.90 6.32 -13.02
N GLY A 150 -3.93 7.18 -14.05
CA GLY A 150 -4.67 6.93 -15.30
C GLY A 150 -4.16 5.66 -15.98
N HIS A 151 -2.85 5.50 -16.10
CA HIS A 151 -2.23 4.30 -16.66
C HIS A 151 -2.47 3.06 -15.80
N VAL A 152 -2.33 3.15 -14.47
CA VAL A 152 -2.60 2.03 -13.56
C VAL A 152 -4.02 1.50 -13.75
N ARG A 153 -5.02 2.40 -13.90
CA ARG A 153 -6.41 1.98 -14.16
C ARG A 153 -6.59 1.38 -15.55
N ALA A 154 -5.92 1.91 -16.57
CA ALA A 154 -5.97 1.35 -17.92
C ALA A 154 -5.33 -0.05 -17.98
N VAL A 155 -4.23 -0.26 -17.28
CA VAL A 155 -3.60 -1.58 -17.11
C VAL A 155 -4.53 -2.53 -16.35
N ALA A 156 -5.13 -2.05 -15.25
CA ALA A 156 -6.09 -2.84 -14.48
C ALA A 156 -7.26 -3.32 -15.33
N ASP A 157 -7.83 -2.45 -16.14
CA ASP A 157 -8.93 -2.77 -17.06
C ASP A 157 -8.49 -3.83 -18.09
N ARG A 158 -7.31 -3.66 -18.69
CA ARG A 158 -6.74 -4.58 -19.69
C ARG A 158 -6.54 -6.00 -19.16
N TYR A 159 -6.08 -6.13 -17.92
CA TYR A 159 -5.75 -7.42 -17.30
C TYR A 159 -6.82 -7.93 -16.32
N GLY A 160 -7.97 -7.25 -16.19
CA GLY A 160 -9.04 -7.64 -15.29
C GLY A 160 -8.68 -7.55 -13.80
N CYS A 161 -7.77 -6.62 -13.44
CA CYS A 161 -7.27 -6.48 -12.08
C CYS A 161 -8.21 -5.62 -11.21
N PRO A 162 -8.61 -6.04 -10.02
CA PRO A 162 -9.24 -5.15 -9.05
C PRO A 162 -8.28 -4.02 -8.66
N VAL A 163 -8.82 -2.80 -8.49
CA VAL A 163 -8.04 -1.60 -8.17
C VAL A 163 -8.27 -1.17 -6.73
N LEU A 164 -7.23 -1.20 -5.92
CA LEU A 164 -7.19 -0.51 -4.63
C LEU A 164 -6.93 0.99 -4.90
N ASP A 165 -8.02 1.73 -5.07
CA ASP A 165 -7.97 3.14 -5.47
C ASP A 165 -7.75 4.05 -4.27
N LEU A 166 -6.49 4.38 -3.98
CA LEU A 166 -6.10 5.30 -2.90
C LEU A 166 -6.38 6.76 -3.26
N TRP A 167 -6.50 7.10 -4.55
CA TRP A 167 -6.81 8.45 -4.97
C TRP A 167 -8.21 8.87 -4.54
N SER A 168 -9.17 7.94 -4.60
CA SER A 168 -10.56 8.17 -4.21
C SER A 168 -10.81 8.01 -2.71
N LEU A 169 -9.92 7.36 -1.95
CA LEU A 169 -10.06 7.12 -0.52
C LEU A 169 -9.89 8.43 0.26
N ARG A 170 -11.02 9.08 0.59
CA ARG A 170 -11.02 10.43 1.18
C ARG A 170 -10.51 10.45 2.60
N SER A 171 -10.72 9.40 3.35
CA SER A 171 -10.29 9.27 4.74
C SER A 171 -8.78 9.43 4.91
N ILE A 172 -7.96 8.98 3.94
CA ILE A 172 -6.50 9.17 3.99
C ILE A 172 -6.05 10.57 3.53
N GLN A 173 -6.95 11.47 3.16
CA GLN A 173 -6.61 12.88 2.92
C GLN A 173 -6.52 13.69 4.22
N ASP A 174 -6.95 13.12 5.35
CA ASP A 174 -6.75 13.70 6.67
C ASP A 174 -5.31 13.50 7.14
N ARG A 175 -4.75 14.52 7.83
CA ARG A 175 -3.36 14.48 8.33
C ARG A 175 -3.11 13.32 9.31
N ARG A 176 -4.13 12.87 10.01
CA ARG A 176 -4.06 11.77 11.00
C ARG A 176 -3.87 10.39 10.37
N ALA A 177 -4.18 10.26 9.08
CA ALA A 177 -3.88 9.03 8.34
C ALA A 177 -2.39 8.86 8.03
N TRP A 178 -1.57 9.87 8.33
CA TRP A 178 -0.14 9.91 8.01
C TRP A 178 0.68 10.00 9.27
N ASP A 179 1.81 9.31 9.27
CA ASP A 179 2.80 9.36 10.33
C ASP A 179 3.45 10.76 10.43
N THR A 180 4.32 10.94 11.40
CA THR A 180 5.05 12.19 11.66
C THR A 180 5.86 12.66 10.47
N ASP A 181 6.38 11.74 9.65
CA ASP A 181 7.12 12.05 8.43
C ASP A 181 6.25 12.56 7.27
N ARG A 182 4.92 12.49 7.38
CA ARG A 182 3.91 12.95 6.38
C ARG A 182 4.05 12.28 5.01
N LEU A 183 4.71 11.15 4.95
CA LEU A 183 4.93 10.37 3.73
C LEU A 183 4.36 8.95 3.87
N HIS A 184 4.52 8.35 5.03
CA HIS A 184 4.02 7.02 5.33
C HIS A 184 2.72 7.09 6.13
N LEU A 185 1.92 6.04 6.03
CA LEU A 185 0.65 5.96 6.75
C LEU A 185 0.88 5.78 8.26
N SER A 186 0.01 6.38 9.06
CA SER A 186 -0.12 6.05 10.47
C SER A 186 -0.78 4.67 10.66
N PRO A 187 -0.78 4.09 11.87
CA PRO A 187 -1.50 2.84 12.16
C PRO A 187 -2.97 2.88 11.71
N GLU A 188 -3.67 3.98 11.96
CA GLU A 188 -5.05 4.19 11.54
C GLU A 188 -5.16 4.31 10.00
N GLY A 189 -4.21 5.00 9.36
CA GLY A 189 -4.15 5.07 7.90
C GLY A 189 -3.98 3.70 7.26
N HIS A 190 -3.08 2.88 7.78
CA HIS A 190 -2.90 1.49 7.35
C HIS A 190 -4.17 0.65 7.56
N THR A 191 -4.85 0.82 8.69
CA THR A 191 -6.13 0.13 8.95
C THR A 191 -7.17 0.48 7.89
N ARG A 192 -7.34 1.75 7.55
CA ARG A 192 -8.32 2.20 6.55
C ARG A 192 -8.00 1.66 5.15
N VAL A 193 -6.74 1.60 4.77
CA VAL A 193 -6.31 1.01 3.49
C VAL A 193 -6.58 -0.49 3.46
N ALA A 194 -6.33 -1.23 4.55
CA ALA A 194 -6.63 -2.65 4.66
C ALA A 194 -8.14 -2.94 4.54
N LEU A 195 -8.98 -2.15 5.21
CA LEU A 195 -10.44 -2.24 5.10
C LEU A 195 -10.91 -1.97 3.66
N ARG A 196 -10.31 -0.96 3.00
CA ARG A 196 -10.62 -0.65 1.60
C ARG A 196 -10.22 -1.79 0.66
N ALA A 197 -9.05 -2.43 0.89
CA ALA A 197 -8.64 -3.61 0.13
C ALA A 197 -9.65 -4.76 0.28
N GLY A 198 -10.15 -4.99 1.49
CA GLY A 198 -11.24 -5.95 1.74
C GLY A 198 -12.49 -5.61 0.93
N GLN A 199 -12.95 -4.36 0.95
CA GLN A 199 -14.12 -3.92 0.15
C GLN A 199 -13.93 -4.13 -1.35
N VAL A 200 -12.72 -3.84 -1.88
CA VAL A 200 -12.40 -4.02 -3.31
C VAL A 200 -12.58 -5.47 -3.73
N LEU A 201 -12.23 -6.42 -2.88
CA LEU A 201 -12.46 -7.85 -3.14
C LEU A 201 -13.86 -8.34 -2.69
N GLY A 202 -14.73 -7.43 -2.26
CA GLY A 202 -16.09 -7.75 -1.82
C GLY A 202 -16.15 -8.52 -0.50
N LEU A 203 -15.12 -8.42 0.33
CA LEU A 203 -15.13 -9.00 1.67
C LEU A 203 -15.97 -8.11 2.61
N PRO A 204 -16.74 -8.67 3.53
CA PRO A 204 -17.27 -7.89 4.63
C PRO A 204 -16.12 -7.45 5.53
N VAL A 205 -16.11 -6.16 5.85
CA VAL A 205 -15.09 -5.52 6.68
C VAL A 205 -15.72 -5.04 8.00
N PRO A 206 -14.97 -5.04 9.12
CA PRO A 206 -15.51 -4.71 10.43
C PRO A 206 -15.87 -3.23 10.62
N ALA A 207 -15.38 -2.35 9.74
CA ALA A 207 -15.65 -0.91 9.81
C ALA A 207 -15.63 -0.27 8.41
N ASP A 208 -16.22 0.92 8.29
CA ASP A 208 -16.16 1.70 7.06
C ASP A 208 -14.78 2.39 6.93
N PRO A 209 -13.98 2.10 5.86
CA PRO A 209 -12.72 2.80 5.64
C PRO A 209 -12.88 4.32 5.41
N GLU A 210 -14.07 4.77 5.03
CA GLU A 210 -14.39 6.19 4.84
C GLU A 210 -15.02 6.85 6.08
N GLN A 211 -15.10 6.13 7.21
CA GLN A 211 -15.63 6.70 8.44
C GLN A 211 -15.00 8.07 8.73
N PRO A 212 -15.82 9.12 8.94
CA PRO A 212 -15.32 10.45 9.22
C PRO A 212 -14.41 10.49 10.44
N TRP A 213 -13.35 11.27 10.35
CA TRP A 213 -12.50 11.53 11.50
C TRP A 213 -13.22 12.43 12.52
N PRO A 214 -12.98 12.23 13.81
CA PRO A 214 -13.49 13.14 14.83
C PRO A 214 -13.11 14.59 14.54
N VAL A 215 -14.04 15.51 14.79
CA VAL A 215 -13.77 16.95 14.62
C VAL A 215 -12.74 17.40 15.64
N LEU A 216 -11.64 17.98 15.17
CA LEU A 216 -10.61 18.56 16.03
C LEU A 216 -10.84 20.08 16.18
N PRO A 217 -10.46 20.66 17.34
CA PRO A 217 -10.47 22.10 17.48
C PRO A 217 -9.55 22.78 16.45
N PRO A 218 -9.89 23.97 15.96
CA PRO A 218 -9.05 24.70 15.01
C PRO A 218 -7.69 25.02 15.63
N ARG A 219 -6.63 24.81 14.85
CA ARG A 219 -5.26 25.15 15.24
C ARG A 219 -4.89 26.54 14.73
N GLY A 220 -4.06 27.24 15.51
CA GLY A 220 -3.51 28.55 15.11
C GLY A 220 -2.64 28.44 13.86
N THR A 221 -2.67 29.44 12.99
CA THR A 221 -1.83 29.45 11.76
C THR A 221 -0.34 29.49 12.07
N LEU A 222 0.06 30.09 13.18
CA LEU A 222 1.46 30.14 13.63
C LEU A 222 1.96 28.76 14.09
N ASP A 223 1.11 28.00 14.78
CA ASP A 223 1.44 26.66 15.25
C ASP A 223 1.59 25.70 14.05
N ILE A 224 0.70 25.80 13.06
CA ILE A 224 0.80 25.02 11.83
C ILE A 224 2.11 25.31 11.10
N ARG A 225 2.51 26.60 10.98
CA ARG A 225 3.77 26.98 10.33
C ARG A 225 4.99 26.50 11.09
N ARG A 226 4.98 26.55 12.43
CA ARG A 226 6.08 26.01 13.26
C ARG A 226 6.25 24.52 13.04
N ASP A 227 5.15 23.76 13.07
CA ASP A 227 5.16 22.32 12.80
C ASP A 227 5.66 22.02 11.37
N ASP A 228 5.31 22.82 10.38
CA ASP A 228 5.77 22.65 9.00
C ASP A 228 7.28 22.87 8.86
N VAL A 229 7.82 23.89 9.55
CA VAL A 229 9.28 24.17 9.57
C VAL A 229 10.04 23.07 10.30
N GLN A 230 9.52 22.62 11.45
CA GLN A 230 10.13 21.53 12.21
C GLN A 230 10.14 20.24 11.38
N TRP A 231 9.00 19.87 10.81
CA TRP A 231 8.89 18.72 9.93
C TRP A 231 9.86 18.79 8.74
N ALA A 232 9.97 19.95 8.10
CA ALA A 232 10.88 20.10 6.97
C ALA A 232 12.35 19.85 7.37
N ARG A 233 12.77 20.31 8.55
CA ARG A 233 14.13 20.08 9.08
C ARG A 233 14.38 18.63 9.46
N GLU A 234 13.40 17.97 10.09
CA GLU A 234 13.56 16.62 10.63
C GLU A 234 13.41 15.53 9.55
N TYR A 235 12.55 15.74 8.55
CA TYR A 235 12.21 14.71 7.57
C TYR A 235 12.54 15.09 6.13
N LEU A 236 12.11 16.27 5.65
CA LEU A 236 12.23 16.65 4.24
C LEU A 236 13.69 16.87 3.84
N VAL A 237 14.44 17.67 4.61
CA VAL A 237 15.84 17.97 4.29
C VAL A 237 16.73 16.73 4.33
N PRO A 238 16.66 15.85 5.35
CA PRO A 238 17.41 14.59 5.35
C PRO A 238 16.99 13.65 4.20
N TRP A 239 15.69 13.62 3.86
CA TRP A 239 15.20 12.83 2.74
C TRP A 239 15.79 13.29 1.40
N ILE A 240 15.78 14.61 1.13
CA ILE A 240 16.43 15.20 -0.05
C ILE A 240 17.92 14.85 -0.07
N GLY A 241 18.60 14.99 1.06
CA GLY A 241 20.03 14.70 1.19
C GLY A 241 20.36 13.24 0.82
N ARG A 242 19.59 12.26 1.30
CA ARG A 242 19.75 10.86 0.91
C ARG A 242 19.52 10.65 -0.59
N ARG A 243 18.47 11.27 -1.16
CA ARG A 243 18.20 11.19 -2.59
C ARG A 243 19.33 11.72 -3.47
N LEU A 244 19.95 12.82 -3.08
CA LEU A 244 21.11 13.40 -3.80
C LEU A 244 22.36 12.52 -3.73
N ARG A 245 22.53 11.74 -2.64
CA ARG A 245 23.64 10.77 -2.50
C ARG A 245 23.34 9.41 -3.14
N GLY A 246 22.12 9.20 -3.69
CA GLY A 246 21.70 7.91 -4.26
C GLY A 246 21.40 6.84 -3.20
N GLU A 247 21.34 7.20 -1.92
CA GLU A 247 21.05 6.29 -0.80
C GLU A 247 19.57 5.99 -0.71
N SER A 248 19.23 4.73 -0.44
CA SER A 248 17.86 4.29 -0.16
C SER A 248 17.73 3.88 1.30
N SER A 249 16.57 4.16 1.90
CA SER A 249 16.23 3.65 3.23
C SER A 249 16.07 2.12 3.28
N GLY A 250 16.00 1.47 2.12
CA GLY A 250 15.91 0.02 1.97
C GLY A 250 17.25 -0.67 1.70
N ASP A 251 18.37 0.09 1.63
CA ASP A 251 19.67 -0.52 1.50
C ASP A 251 19.95 -1.40 2.73
N HIS A 252 20.32 -2.65 2.50
CA HIS A 252 20.52 -3.67 3.55
C HIS A 252 19.26 -4.13 4.31
N VAL A 253 18.05 -3.78 3.83
CA VAL A 253 16.79 -4.29 4.39
C VAL A 253 16.33 -5.49 3.59
N THR A 254 15.98 -6.56 4.32
CA THR A 254 15.33 -7.74 3.75
C THR A 254 13.82 -7.67 3.88
N ALA A 255 13.11 -8.32 2.98
CA ALA A 255 11.66 -8.47 3.07
C ALA A 255 11.25 -9.22 4.35
N LYS A 256 10.03 -9.00 4.81
CA LYS A 256 9.48 -9.72 5.97
C LYS A 256 9.37 -11.24 5.72
N GLY A 257 9.20 -11.64 4.46
CA GLY A 257 8.98 -13.03 4.10
C GLY A 257 7.60 -13.55 4.49
N THR A 258 7.51 -14.83 4.80
CA THR A 258 6.26 -15.49 5.19
C THR A 258 5.95 -15.24 6.66
N LEU A 259 4.72 -14.84 6.95
CA LEU A 259 4.21 -14.50 8.27
C LEU A 259 2.93 -15.29 8.55
N SER A 260 2.74 -15.73 9.79
CA SER A 260 1.46 -16.30 10.21
C SER A 260 0.44 -15.20 10.54
N ALA A 261 -0.84 -15.49 10.37
CA ALA A 261 -1.89 -14.56 10.77
C ALA A 261 -1.87 -14.28 12.28
N ASP A 262 -1.48 -15.25 13.09
CA ASP A 262 -1.40 -15.11 14.55
C ASP A 262 -0.25 -14.21 14.99
N ASP A 263 0.91 -14.30 14.32
CA ASP A 263 2.00 -13.36 14.56
C ASP A 263 1.57 -11.92 14.26
N ILE A 264 0.83 -11.72 13.16
CA ILE A 264 0.35 -10.41 12.77
C ILE A 264 -0.69 -9.90 13.77
N ARG A 265 -1.67 -10.73 14.20
CA ARG A 265 -2.67 -10.36 15.20
C ARG A 265 -2.01 -9.94 16.50
N THR A 266 -1.01 -10.70 16.95
CA THR A 266 -0.24 -10.38 18.16
C THR A 266 0.43 -9.02 18.07
N ARG A 267 1.06 -8.72 16.93
CA ARG A 267 1.69 -7.41 16.68
C ARG A 267 0.67 -6.27 16.63
N ILE A 268 -0.49 -6.47 15.99
CA ILE A 268 -1.58 -5.46 15.94
C ILE A 268 -2.11 -5.19 17.35
N ALA A 269 -2.39 -6.22 18.14
CA ALA A 269 -2.92 -6.07 19.48
C ALA A 269 -1.97 -5.33 20.43
N ALA A 270 -0.69 -5.40 20.18
CA ALA A 270 0.33 -4.77 21.03
C ALA A 270 0.55 -3.28 20.71
N VAL A 271 -0.04 -2.74 19.61
CA VAL A 271 0.02 -1.31 19.22
C VAL A 271 -1.35 -0.61 19.30
N ALA A 272 -2.42 -1.34 19.63
CA ALA A 272 -3.77 -0.82 19.82
C ALA A 272 -3.98 -0.34 21.28
#